data_14f227c2e8f2d88345881694c57bd43d
#
_entry.id   14f227c2e8f2d88345881694c57bd43d
#
_cell.length_a   1.000
_cell.length_b   1.000
_cell.length_c   1.000
_cell.angle_alpha   90.00
_cell.angle_beta   90.00
_cell.angle_gamma   90.00
#
_symmetry.space_group_name_H-M   'P 1'
#
loop_
_entity.id
_entity.type
_entity.pdbx_description
1 polymer ?
#
loop_
_entity_poly.entity_id
_entity_poly.type
_entity_poly.pdbx_seq_one_letter_code
_entity_poly.pdbx_strand_id
1 'polypeptide(L)'
;MRRPFASSAAGTAGVRVTAQTTDQDRLPDTGASYGQRVALYFAAMFVIYGVLIPFLPVWLDGRGLTANEVAIVTAVPFILRLAVTPAVAIFADRLGAHRLFIIASAWAAFAACLLLGGMNGFWPILAVAAPLSLAAATMMPLVEAIAVKGVRVYALDYGRMRLWGSLSFVIVGLIVGAWIDRSGSEAALWIMLVGTMLTVVAAHALPYPPAATRDEETSNAPAASTITRDVLRLFSLPVFCAFLVAASAAQASHAMFYTFGALHMRAQGISGAWIGALWAIGVLAEVALFAVAGTRFRHLQPETLLAMGAAAAILRWMVMTIDPPLQILVPLQLLHALTYGATHLGAILFVARAVPERVSGTVQALYATFASGVAMGAATWASGPL
;
A
#
# COMPACT_ATOMS: atom_id res chain seq x y z
N MET A 1 9.54 20.57 77.53
CA MET A 1 10.96 20.90 77.80
C MET A 1 11.85 20.52 76.64
N ARG A 2 12.62 21.50 76.14
CA ARG A 2 13.83 21.41 75.29
C ARG A 2 13.67 21.11 73.77
N ARG A 3 13.70 22.19 72.99
CA ARG A 3 14.46 22.35 71.75
C ARG A 3 15.98 22.31 72.05
N PRO A 4 16.91 22.41 71.08
CA PRO A 4 16.98 22.29 69.62
C PRO A 4 18.25 21.52 69.18
N PHE A 5 18.47 21.35 67.85
CA PHE A 5 19.72 21.76 67.19
C PHE A 5 19.58 21.71 65.65
N ALA A 6 19.93 22.82 65.05
CA ALA A 6 20.12 22.99 63.66
C ALA A 6 21.51 22.48 63.22
N SER A 7 21.63 21.94 62.03
CA SER A 7 22.91 21.89 61.29
C SER A 7 22.66 22.12 59.81
N SER A 8 23.30 23.16 59.35
CA SER A 8 23.50 23.62 57.99
C SER A 8 24.50 22.72 57.24
N ALA A 9 24.24 22.41 55.96
CA ALA A 9 25.31 22.16 54.99
C ALA A 9 24.77 22.36 53.55
N ALA A 10 25.18 23.43 52.97
CA ALA A 10 25.77 23.72 51.66
C ALA A 10 25.29 22.90 50.46
N GLY A 11 24.89 23.68 49.45
CA GLY A 11 24.44 23.37 48.10
C GLY A 11 25.46 22.64 47.24
N THR A 12 24.85 21.87 46.33
CA THR A 12 25.40 21.58 45.02
C THR A 12 24.32 21.88 44.00
N ALA A 13 24.54 22.92 43.21
CA ALA A 13 23.74 23.28 42.10
C ALA A 13 23.90 22.23 40.99
N GLY A 14 22.97 21.27 40.94
CA GLY A 14 22.83 20.37 39.81
C GLY A 14 22.14 21.10 38.66
N VAL A 15 22.85 21.28 37.57
CA VAL A 15 22.36 21.78 36.31
C VAL A 15 21.22 20.87 35.82
N ARG A 16 19.98 21.29 36.02
CA ARG A 16 18.84 20.72 35.31
C ARG A 16 18.96 21.12 33.86
N VAL A 17 19.39 20.20 33.00
CA VAL A 17 19.21 20.31 31.55
C VAL A 17 17.71 20.25 31.29
N THR A 18 17.12 21.40 31.10
CA THR A 18 15.74 21.58 30.65
C THR A 18 15.69 21.27 29.13
N ALA A 19 15.52 19.99 28.80
CA ALA A 19 15.14 19.56 27.49
C ALA A 19 13.63 19.19 27.47
N GLN A 20 12.79 20.19 27.80
CA GLN A 20 11.34 20.12 27.68
C GLN A 20 10.79 21.49 27.29
N THR A 21 11.12 21.92 26.09
CA THR A 21 10.40 23.02 25.46
C THR A 21 10.39 22.72 23.97
N THR A 22 9.26 22.22 23.46
CA THR A 22 8.75 22.56 22.11
C THR A 22 7.46 21.86 21.70
N ASP A 23 6.76 21.13 22.56
CA ASP A 23 5.56 20.38 22.14
C ASP A 23 4.24 20.86 22.79
N GLN A 24 4.25 21.88 23.64
CA GLN A 24 3.06 22.37 24.35
C GLN A 24 2.33 23.53 23.67
N ASP A 25 2.88 24.15 22.64
CA ASP A 25 2.28 25.32 21.98
C ASP A 25 1.49 24.98 20.69
N ARG A 26 1.29 23.71 20.37
CA ARG A 26 0.45 23.34 19.22
C ARG A 26 -0.99 23.21 19.68
N LEU A 27 -1.87 24.09 19.18
CA LEU A 27 -3.31 23.91 19.29
C LEU A 27 -3.69 22.48 18.90
N PRO A 28 -4.52 21.79 19.71
CA PRO A 28 -4.93 20.43 19.38
C PRO A 28 -5.57 20.41 18.00
N ASP A 29 -5.14 19.47 17.13
CA ASP A 29 -5.73 19.30 15.81
C ASP A 29 -7.25 19.12 15.95
N THR A 30 -8.01 19.96 15.26
CA THR A 30 -9.44 19.69 15.13
C THR A 30 -9.60 18.43 14.28
N GLY A 31 -10.63 17.59 14.55
CA GLY A 31 -10.86 16.39 13.74
C GLY A 31 -10.86 16.66 12.23
N ALA A 32 -11.40 17.83 11.82
CA ALA A 32 -11.41 18.24 10.41
C ALA A 32 -9.98 18.44 9.85
N SER A 33 -9.09 19.15 10.56
CA SER A 33 -7.71 19.37 10.10
C SER A 33 -6.91 18.08 10.09
N TYR A 34 -7.12 17.19 11.05
CA TYR A 34 -6.52 15.86 11.08
C TYR A 34 -6.89 15.05 9.83
N GLY A 35 -8.19 14.93 9.53
CA GLY A 35 -8.68 14.22 8.36
C GLY A 35 -8.17 14.79 7.04
N GLN A 36 -8.12 16.11 6.90
CA GLN A 36 -7.59 16.77 5.70
C GLN A 36 -6.11 16.48 5.47
N ARG A 37 -5.26 16.50 6.50
CA ARG A 37 -3.83 16.21 6.38
C ARG A 37 -3.58 14.75 6.01
N VAL A 38 -4.34 13.80 6.58
CA VAL A 38 -4.27 12.40 6.21
C VAL A 38 -4.74 12.18 4.76
N ALA A 39 -5.83 12.82 4.34
CA ALA A 39 -6.33 12.77 2.97
C ALA A 39 -5.31 13.34 1.97
N LEU A 40 -4.68 14.47 2.29
CA LEU A 40 -3.62 15.08 1.49
C LEU A 40 -2.41 14.13 1.36
N TYR A 41 -2.05 13.45 2.44
CA TYR A 41 -0.97 12.47 2.39
C TYR A 41 -1.32 11.27 1.49
N PHE A 42 -2.54 10.72 1.58
CA PHE A 42 -2.99 9.70 0.65
C PHE A 42 -2.94 10.19 -0.80
N ALA A 43 -3.40 11.41 -1.07
CA ALA A 43 -3.35 11.98 -2.41
C ALA A 43 -1.90 12.07 -2.93
N ALA A 44 -0.97 12.58 -2.13
CA ALA A 44 0.44 12.71 -2.51
C ALA A 44 1.12 11.36 -2.74
N MET A 45 0.93 10.40 -1.83
CA MET A 45 1.52 9.07 -1.91
C MET A 45 1.01 8.31 -3.14
N PHE A 46 -0.25 8.47 -3.51
CA PHE A 46 -0.85 7.79 -4.65
C PHE A 46 -0.42 8.36 -6.01
N VAL A 47 0.21 9.55 -6.05
CA VAL A 47 0.95 10.01 -7.23
C VAL A 47 2.06 9.01 -7.57
N ILE A 48 2.81 8.54 -6.55
CA ILE A 48 3.87 7.55 -6.75
C ILE A 48 3.28 6.26 -7.32
N TYR A 49 2.22 5.73 -6.74
CA TYR A 49 1.60 4.48 -7.21
C TYR A 49 0.98 4.61 -8.59
N GLY A 50 0.43 5.78 -8.96
CA GLY A 50 -0.13 6.04 -10.29
C GLY A 50 0.93 6.01 -11.40
N VAL A 51 2.20 6.14 -11.06
CA VAL A 51 3.33 5.96 -11.98
C VAL A 51 3.94 4.57 -11.81
N LEU A 52 4.25 4.19 -10.58
CA LEU A 52 5.04 3.01 -10.24
C LEU A 52 4.40 1.72 -10.80
N ILE A 53 3.07 1.58 -10.68
CA ILE A 53 2.39 0.36 -11.10
C ILE A 53 2.29 0.28 -12.63
N PRO A 54 1.66 1.24 -13.34
CA PRO A 54 1.46 1.10 -14.78
C PRO A 54 2.66 1.51 -15.64
N PHE A 55 3.51 2.44 -15.19
CA PHE A 55 4.46 3.10 -16.07
C PHE A 55 5.95 2.94 -15.69
N LEU A 56 6.28 2.41 -14.49
CA LEU A 56 7.67 2.04 -14.19
C LEU A 56 8.20 1.00 -15.18
N PRO A 57 7.45 -0.08 -15.54
CA PRO A 57 7.91 -1.02 -16.56
C PRO A 57 8.18 -0.37 -17.92
N VAL A 58 7.37 0.63 -18.32
CA VAL A 58 7.56 1.39 -19.56
C VAL A 58 8.86 2.22 -19.52
N TRP A 59 9.18 2.78 -18.35
CA TRP A 59 10.45 3.50 -18.18
C TRP A 59 11.65 2.55 -18.19
N LEU A 60 11.54 1.38 -17.55
CA LEU A 60 12.60 0.36 -17.53
C LEU A 60 12.91 -0.16 -18.93
N ASP A 61 11.88 -0.45 -19.72
CA ASP A 61 12.01 -0.83 -21.14
C ASP A 61 12.69 0.29 -21.94
N GLY A 62 12.29 1.55 -21.75
CA GLY A 62 12.90 2.72 -22.36
C GLY A 62 14.37 2.92 -21.98
N ARG A 63 14.83 2.33 -20.84
CA ARG A 63 16.24 2.25 -20.43
C ARG A 63 16.98 1.03 -21.01
N GLY A 64 16.31 0.26 -21.85
CA GLY A 64 16.89 -0.90 -22.54
C GLY A 64 16.98 -2.17 -21.70
N LEU A 65 16.19 -2.29 -20.63
CA LEU A 65 16.09 -3.53 -19.87
C LEU A 65 15.28 -4.55 -20.66
N THR A 66 15.72 -5.79 -20.62
CA THR A 66 15.00 -6.93 -21.17
C THR A 66 13.75 -7.25 -20.34
N ALA A 67 12.78 -7.97 -20.91
CA ALA A 67 11.58 -8.39 -20.20
C ALA A 67 11.89 -9.12 -18.87
N ASN A 68 12.90 -10.02 -18.88
CA ASN A 68 13.35 -10.68 -17.67
C ASN A 68 13.87 -9.71 -16.60
N GLU A 69 14.64 -8.72 -17.01
CA GLU A 69 15.18 -7.70 -16.09
C GLU A 69 14.07 -6.82 -15.53
N VAL A 70 13.11 -6.42 -16.35
CA VAL A 70 11.90 -5.68 -15.92
C VAL A 70 11.12 -6.50 -14.90
N ALA A 71 10.90 -7.81 -15.16
CA ALA A 71 10.22 -8.70 -14.23
C ALA A 71 10.96 -8.81 -12.90
N ILE A 72 12.30 -8.93 -12.91
CA ILE A 72 13.11 -9.00 -11.69
C ILE A 72 13.03 -7.70 -10.89
N VAL A 73 13.21 -6.53 -11.56
CA VAL A 73 13.14 -5.22 -10.90
C VAL A 73 11.79 -5.00 -10.22
N THR A 74 10.71 -5.45 -10.84
CA THR A 74 9.36 -5.31 -10.30
C THR A 74 8.99 -6.38 -9.28
N ALA A 75 9.57 -7.60 -9.37
CA ALA A 75 9.30 -8.72 -8.44
C ALA A 75 10.06 -8.62 -7.12
N VAL A 76 11.34 -8.18 -7.14
CA VAL A 76 12.21 -8.13 -5.96
C VAL A 76 11.57 -7.34 -4.80
N PRO A 77 10.92 -6.17 -5.01
CA PRO A 77 10.25 -5.46 -3.92
C PRO A 77 9.14 -6.26 -3.24
N PHE A 78 8.43 -7.14 -3.95
CA PHE A 78 7.40 -8.00 -3.36
C PHE A 78 7.99 -9.00 -2.36
N ILE A 79 9.19 -9.51 -2.63
CA ILE A 79 9.87 -10.44 -1.71
C ILE A 79 10.47 -9.68 -0.52
N LEU A 80 11.17 -8.57 -0.78
CA LEU A 80 11.80 -7.77 0.28
C LEU A 80 10.79 -7.23 1.29
N ARG A 81 9.62 -6.80 0.84
CA ARG A 81 8.58 -6.25 1.74
C ARG A 81 8.01 -7.28 2.71
N LEU A 82 8.16 -8.59 2.45
CA LEU A 82 7.73 -9.64 3.39
C LEU A 82 8.43 -9.53 4.75
N ALA A 83 9.68 -9.11 4.76
CA ALA A 83 10.47 -8.92 5.96
C ALA A 83 10.49 -7.45 6.42
N VAL A 84 10.72 -6.53 5.49
CA VAL A 84 11.00 -5.12 5.82
C VAL A 84 9.74 -4.39 6.27
N THR A 85 8.61 -4.56 5.59
CA THR A 85 7.38 -3.83 5.95
C THR A 85 6.87 -4.19 7.35
N PRO A 86 6.75 -5.48 7.74
CA PRO A 86 6.40 -5.83 9.11
C PRO A 86 7.42 -5.37 10.15
N ALA A 87 8.72 -5.48 9.84
CA ALA A 87 9.76 -5.03 10.76
C ALA A 87 9.63 -3.53 11.05
N VAL A 88 9.51 -2.71 10.01
CA VAL A 88 9.34 -1.25 10.18
C VAL A 88 8.05 -0.93 10.94
N ALA A 89 6.93 -1.61 10.64
CA ALA A 89 5.68 -1.42 11.36
C ALA A 89 5.83 -1.74 12.86
N ILE A 90 6.45 -2.87 13.21
CA ILE A 90 6.71 -3.26 14.60
C ILE A 90 7.58 -2.23 15.32
N PHE A 91 8.63 -1.72 14.67
CA PHE A 91 9.48 -0.67 15.27
C PHE A 91 8.71 0.64 15.42
N ALA A 92 7.90 1.02 14.44
CA ALA A 92 7.05 2.21 14.51
C ALA A 92 6.04 2.13 15.64
N ASP A 93 5.40 0.95 15.83
CA ASP A 93 4.46 0.68 16.92
C ASP A 93 5.17 0.78 18.29
N ARG A 94 6.30 0.06 18.45
CA ARG A 94 7.05 0.04 19.73
C ARG A 94 7.55 1.41 20.16
N LEU A 95 7.92 2.25 19.21
CA LEU A 95 8.42 3.60 19.46
C LEU A 95 7.32 4.66 19.47
N GLY A 96 6.08 4.31 19.09
CA GLY A 96 5.00 5.28 18.90
C GLY A 96 5.31 6.30 17.79
N ALA A 97 6.19 5.98 16.85
CA ALA A 97 6.85 6.92 15.96
C ALA A 97 6.44 6.78 14.47
N HIS A 98 5.20 6.36 14.21
CA HIS A 98 4.69 6.11 12.84
C HIS A 98 5.01 7.26 11.87
N ARG A 99 4.76 8.52 12.31
CA ARG A 99 5.05 9.71 11.51
C ARG A 99 6.53 9.84 11.15
N LEU A 100 7.45 9.54 12.06
CA LEU A 100 8.90 9.58 11.82
C LEU A 100 9.30 8.56 10.76
N PHE A 101 8.81 7.32 10.87
CA PHE A 101 9.08 6.27 9.87
C PHE A 101 8.49 6.60 8.50
N ILE A 102 7.32 7.24 8.45
CA ILE A 102 6.75 7.75 7.18
C ILE A 102 7.65 8.82 6.58
N ILE A 103 8.11 9.80 7.36
CA ILE A 103 9.01 10.87 6.89
C ILE A 103 10.31 10.26 6.38
N ALA A 104 10.92 9.34 7.12
CA ALA A 104 12.16 8.67 6.70
C ALA A 104 11.95 7.88 5.40
N SER A 105 10.86 7.12 5.27
CA SER A 105 10.51 6.38 4.04
C SER A 105 10.23 7.32 2.86
N ALA A 106 9.57 8.46 3.08
CA ALA A 106 9.31 9.45 2.04
C ALA A 106 10.63 10.08 1.52
N TRP A 107 11.55 10.44 2.41
CA TRP A 107 12.87 10.93 2.02
C TRP A 107 13.69 9.85 1.31
N ALA A 108 13.65 8.60 1.77
CA ALA A 108 14.31 7.48 1.10
C ALA A 108 13.76 7.25 -0.31
N ALA A 109 12.43 7.33 -0.48
CA ALA A 109 11.79 7.23 -1.79
C ALA A 109 12.19 8.38 -2.71
N PHE A 110 12.22 9.61 -2.21
CA PHE A 110 12.65 10.79 -2.98
C PHE A 110 14.10 10.68 -3.42
N ALA A 111 15.02 10.36 -2.49
CA ALA A 111 16.44 10.20 -2.80
C ALA A 111 16.67 9.06 -3.81
N ALA A 112 16.00 7.92 -3.63
CA ALA A 112 16.08 6.80 -4.56
C ALA A 112 15.52 7.18 -5.94
N CYS A 113 14.40 7.90 -6.03
CA CYS A 113 13.84 8.37 -7.29
C CYS A 113 14.77 9.35 -8.01
N LEU A 114 15.41 10.26 -7.28
CA LEU A 114 16.39 11.19 -7.83
C LEU A 114 17.61 10.45 -8.38
N LEU A 115 18.14 9.48 -7.64
CA LEU A 115 19.27 8.66 -8.07
C LEU A 115 18.92 7.81 -9.28
N LEU A 116 17.69 7.29 -9.36
CA LEU A 116 17.24 6.42 -10.43
C LEU A 116 17.38 7.07 -11.81
N GLY A 117 17.19 8.39 -11.90
CA GLY A 117 17.34 9.15 -13.13
C GLY A 117 18.74 9.06 -13.76
N GLY A 118 19.78 8.91 -12.94
CA GLY A 118 21.18 8.75 -13.39
C GLY A 118 21.63 7.31 -13.61
N MET A 119 20.77 6.31 -13.27
CA MET A 119 21.18 4.91 -13.36
C MET A 119 20.97 4.33 -14.76
N ASN A 120 21.93 3.53 -15.21
CA ASN A 120 21.88 2.79 -16.46
C ASN A 120 22.30 1.34 -16.24
N GLY A 121 21.67 0.43 -17.00
CA GLY A 121 21.89 -1.00 -16.89
C GLY A 121 21.16 -1.64 -15.70
N PHE A 122 21.03 -2.93 -15.75
CA PHE A 122 20.20 -3.72 -14.85
C PHE A 122 20.54 -3.57 -13.35
N TRP A 123 21.80 -3.82 -12.98
CA TRP A 123 22.20 -3.87 -11.57
C TRP A 123 22.07 -2.52 -10.83
N PRO A 124 22.55 -1.37 -11.41
CA PRO A 124 22.34 -0.08 -10.76
C PRO A 124 20.86 0.30 -10.65
N ILE A 125 20.06 0.03 -11.70
CA ILE A 125 18.62 0.27 -11.68
C ILE A 125 17.94 -0.57 -10.60
N LEU A 126 18.23 -1.87 -10.53
CA LEU A 126 17.67 -2.76 -9.50
C LEU A 126 18.03 -2.28 -8.08
N ALA A 127 19.31 -1.92 -7.87
CA ALA A 127 19.81 -1.47 -6.57
C ALA A 127 19.12 -0.20 -6.06
N VAL A 128 18.54 0.62 -6.94
CA VAL A 128 17.84 1.87 -6.59
C VAL A 128 16.32 1.73 -6.68
N ALA A 129 15.80 1.04 -7.71
CA ALA A 129 14.35 0.86 -7.89
C ALA A 129 13.72 -0.03 -6.81
N ALA A 130 14.44 -1.06 -6.34
CA ALA A 130 13.93 -1.92 -5.28
C ALA A 130 13.76 -1.18 -3.94
N PRO A 131 14.75 -0.41 -3.42
CA PRO A 131 14.55 0.47 -2.26
C PRO A 131 13.44 1.52 -2.44
N LEU A 132 13.32 2.13 -3.63
CA LEU A 132 12.24 3.07 -3.95
C LEU A 132 10.86 2.43 -3.74
N SER A 133 10.64 1.29 -4.39
CA SER A 133 9.38 0.55 -4.31
C SER A 133 9.10 0.03 -2.89
N LEU A 134 10.14 -0.38 -2.18
CA LEU A 134 10.05 -0.84 -0.80
C LEU A 134 9.68 0.30 0.15
N ALA A 135 10.30 1.47 0.00
CA ALA A 135 9.97 2.66 0.78
C ALA A 135 8.51 3.07 0.55
N ALA A 136 8.06 3.09 -0.72
CA ALA A 136 6.67 3.36 -1.05
C ALA A 136 5.72 2.33 -0.38
N ALA A 137 6.01 1.04 -0.48
CA ALA A 137 5.18 -0.02 0.12
C ALA A 137 5.10 0.07 1.66
N THR A 138 6.17 0.52 2.32
CA THR A 138 6.25 0.64 3.78
C THR A 138 5.38 1.79 4.31
N MET A 139 5.21 2.86 3.54
CA MET A 139 4.42 4.03 3.95
C MET A 139 2.93 3.71 4.12
N MET A 140 2.39 2.75 3.34
CA MET A 140 0.95 2.45 3.33
C MET A 140 0.42 1.98 4.70
N PRO A 141 0.92 0.90 5.32
CA PRO A 141 0.42 0.45 6.61
C PRO A 141 0.64 1.47 7.72
N LEU A 142 1.69 2.28 7.64
CA LEU A 142 1.97 3.30 8.64
C LEU A 142 0.95 4.45 8.60
N VAL A 143 0.57 4.93 7.41
CA VAL A 143 -0.46 5.97 7.30
C VAL A 143 -1.85 5.42 7.62
N GLU A 144 -2.13 4.16 7.30
CA GLU A 144 -3.38 3.51 7.69
C GLU A 144 -3.53 3.45 9.22
N ALA A 145 -2.47 3.15 9.95
CA ALA A 145 -2.47 3.20 11.41
C ALA A 145 -2.82 4.61 11.94
N ILE A 146 -2.25 5.67 11.34
CA ILE A 146 -2.60 7.06 11.67
C ILE A 146 -4.07 7.35 11.33
N ALA A 147 -4.53 6.94 10.14
CA ALA A 147 -5.90 7.17 9.70
C ALA A 147 -6.93 6.48 10.62
N VAL A 148 -6.70 5.21 10.96
CA VAL A 148 -7.57 4.44 11.86
C VAL A 148 -7.62 5.07 13.26
N LYS A 149 -6.50 5.60 13.76
CA LYS A 149 -6.48 6.32 15.04
C LYS A 149 -7.34 7.59 14.97
N GLY A 150 -7.31 8.33 13.86
CA GLY A 150 -8.19 9.47 13.61
C GLY A 150 -9.68 9.08 13.56
N VAL A 151 -10.01 7.92 12.96
CA VAL A 151 -11.38 7.39 12.96
C VAL A 151 -11.87 7.14 14.40
N ARG A 152 -11.04 6.51 15.23
CA ARG A 152 -11.41 6.18 16.62
C ARG A 152 -11.57 7.42 17.50
N VAL A 153 -10.67 8.38 17.39
CA VAL A 153 -10.62 9.55 18.30
C VAL A 153 -11.56 10.67 17.86
N TYR A 154 -11.68 10.90 16.55
CA TYR A 154 -12.43 12.04 16.00
C TYR A 154 -13.68 11.62 15.22
N ALA A 155 -14.06 10.32 15.22
CA ALA A 155 -15.17 9.77 14.44
C ALA A 155 -15.08 10.11 12.92
N LEU A 156 -13.86 10.12 12.37
CA LEU A 156 -13.62 10.42 10.96
C LEU A 156 -14.04 9.26 10.06
N ASP A 157 -14.35 9.57 8.81
CA ASP A 157 -14.64 8.56 7.78
C ASP A 157 -13.34 8.18 7.05
N TYR A 158 -12.87 6.95 7.27
CA TYR A 158 -11.69 6.40 6.62
C TYR A 158 -11.84 6.39 5.08
N GLY A 159 -13.01 5.99 4.58
CA GLY A 159 -13.27 5.92 3.14
C GLY A 159 -13.10 7.26 2.45
N ARG A 160 -13.60 8.33 3.07
CA ARG A 160 -13.45 9.70 2.55
C ARG A 160 -12.00 10.16 2.53
N MET A 161 -11.19 9.84 3.55
CA MET A 161 -9.76 10.16 3.54
C MET A 161 -9.02 9.37 2.46
N ARG A 162 -9.31 8.07 2.33
CA ARG A 162 -8.64 7.16 1.41
C ARG A 162 -9.01 7.40 -0.06
N LEU A 163 -10.22 7.92 -0.32
CA LEU A 163 -10.73 8.23 -1.66
C LEU A 163 -9.81 9.19 -2.42
N TRP A 164 -9.20 10.16 -1.74
CA TRP A 164 -8.27 11.12 -2.34
C TRP A 164 -7.06 10.44 -2.96
N GLY A 165 -6.60 9.33 -2.39
CA GLY A 165 -5.56 8.50 -3.00
C GLY A 165 -6.02 7.89 -4.32
N SER A 166 -7.20 7.25 -4.37
CA SER A 166 -7.72 6.66 -5.60
C SER A 166 -7.93 7.71 -6.70
N LEU A 167 -8.45 8.89 -6.34
CA LEU A 167 -8.63 10.00 -7.28
C LEU A 167 -7.29 10.50 -7.83
N SER A 168 -6.29 10.64 -6.98
CA SER A 168 -4.94 11.04 -7.37
C SER A 168 -4.30 10.01 -8.31
N PHE A 169 -4.44 8.71 -8.01
CA PHE A 169 -3.98 7.64 -8.90
C PHE A 169 -4.57 7.75 -10.30
N VAL A 170 -5.89 7.94 -10.39
CA VAL A 170 -6.62 8.09 -11.67
C VAL A 170 -6.11 9.31 -12.45
N ILE A 171 -6.05 10.47 -11.81
CA ILE A 171 -5.61 11.72 -12.45
C ILE A 171 -4.16 11.59 -12.94
N VAL A 172 -3.29 11.06 -12.10
CA VAL A 172 -1.87 10.90 -12.44
C VAL A 172 -1.68 9.89 -13.56
N GLY A 173 -2.39 8.78 -13.55
CA GLY A 173 -2.35 7.79 -14.63
C GLY A 173 -2.68 8.41 -15.99
N LEU A 174 -3.71 9.25 -16.05
CA LEU A 174 -4.07 10.00 -17.27
C LEU A 174 -3.00 10.99 -17.70
N ILE A 175 -2.44 11.76 -16.75
CA ILE A 175 -1.40 12.77 -17.03
C ILE A 175 -0.12 12.09 -17.53
N VAL A 176 0.34 11.04 -16.83
CA VAL A 176 1.57 10.31 -17.20
C VAL A 176 1.43 9.69 -18.58
N GLY A 177 0.30 9.00 -18.84
CA GLY A 177 0.04 8.38 -20.13
C GLY A 177 0.10 9.39 -21.27
N ALA A 178 -0.62 10.52 -21.14
CA ALA A 178 -0.60 11.57 -22.14
C ALA A 178 0.76 12.26 -22.31
N TRP A 179 1.55 12.34 -21.25
CA TRP A 179 2.88 12.94 -21.31
C TRP A 179 3.90 11.99 -21.95
N ILE A 180 3.83 10.70 -21.67
CA ILE A 180 4.66 9.68 -22.31
C ILE A 180 4.50 9.69 -23.84
N ASP A 181 3.29 9.91 -24.35
CA ASP A 181 3.04 10.02 -25.78
C ASP A 181 3.77 11.20 -26.45
N ARG A 182 4.05 12.27 -25.69
CA ARG A 182 4.69 13.49 -26.21
C ARG A 182 6.21 13.53 -26.00
N SER A 183 6.65 13.00 -24.85
CA SER A 183 8.03 13.23 -24.36
C SER A 183 8.78 11.93 -24.08
N GLY A 184 8.18 10.77 -24.40
CA GLY A 184 8.79 9.46 -24.16
C GLY A 184 8.69 8.98 -22.70
N SER A 185 9.29 7.83 -22.43
CA SER A 185 9.19 7.12 -21.14
C SER A 185 9.75 7.89 -19.94
N GLU A 186 10.66 8.84 -20.16
CA GLU A 186 11.24 9.67 -19.09
C GLU A 186 10.21 10.53 -18.36
N ALA A 187 9.08 10.85 -19.02
CA ALA A 187 7.97 11.55 -18.37
C ALA A 187 7.47 10.83 -17.09
N ALA A 188 7.50 9.50 -17.09
CA ALA A 188 7.13 8.71 -15.92
C ALA A 188 8.05 9.01 -14.71
N LEU A 189 9.36 9.07 -14.94
CA LEU A 189 10.31 9.37 -13.86
C LEU A 189 10.12 10.79 -13.30
N TRP A 190 9.91 11.80 -14.17
CA TRP A 190 9.70 13.17 -13.72
C TRP A 190 8.45 13.33 -12.85
N ILE A 191 7.33 12.72 -13.24
CA ILE A 191 6.10 12.76 -12.43
C ILE A 191 6.30 11.98 -11.14
N MET A 192 7.00 10.85 -11.16
CA MET A 192 7.33 10.09 -9.96
C MET A 192 8.20 10.90 -9.00
N LEU A 193 9.17 11.67 -9.52
CA LEU A 193 9.99 12.57 -8.70
C LEU A 193 9.14 13.67 -8.04
N VAL A 194 8.24 14.29 -8.80
CA VAL A 194 7.26 15.26 -8.23
C VAL A 194 6.41 14.57 -7.17
N GLY A 195 5.90 13.38 -7.44
CA GLY A 195 5.08 12.60 -6.49
C GLY A 195 5.81 12.26 -5.20
N THR A 196 7.08 11.85 -5.28
CA THR A 196 7.90 11.58 -4.09
C THR A 196 8.15 12.84 -3.29
N MET A 197 8.40 13.99 -3.93
CA MET A 197 8.57 15.28 -3.26
C MET A 197 7.26 15.76 -2.59
N LEU A 198 6.12 15.65 -3.27
CA LEU A 198 4.82 15.93 -2.67
C LEU A 198 4.55 15.05 -1.46
N THR A 199 4.96 13.78 -1.53
CA THR A 199 4.84 12.84 -0.41
C THR A 199 5.72 13.25 0.77
N VAL A 200 6.93 13.72 0.55
CA VAL A 200 7.80 14.30 1.59
C VAL A 200 7.11 15.49 2.27
N VAL A 201 6.62 16.45 1.49
CA VAL A 201 5.92 17.63 2.03
C VAL A 201 4.69 17.21 2.85
N ALA A 202 3.86 16.31 2.30
CA ALA A 202 2.69 15.82 2.99
C ALA A 202 3.02 15.00 4.24
N ALA A 203 4.13 14.25 4.25
CA ALA A 203 4.60 13.50 5.42
C ALA A 203 4.97 14.44 6.59
N HIS A 204 5.62 15.56 6.29
CA HIS A 204 5.90 16.59 7.28
C HIS A 204 4.64 17.31 7.79
N ALA A 205 3.58 17.36 6.97
CA ALA A 205 2.29 17.92 7.34
C ALA A 205 1.39 16.92 8.10
N LEU A 206 1.71 15.62 8.15
CA LEU A 206 0.90 14.63 8.86
C LEU A 206 0.71 15.04 10.34
N PRO A 207 -0.48 14.82 10.91
CA PRO A 207 -0.74 15.10 12.31
C PRO A 207 0.06 14.14 13.20
N TYR A 208 0.34 14.57 14.43
CA TYR A 208 0.79 13.65 15.46
C TYR A 208 -0.39 12.78 15.88
N PRO A 209 -0.21 11.45 15.98
CA PRO A 209 -1.26 10.60 16.51
C PRO A 209 -1.62 11.06 17.92
N PRO A 210 -2.91 11.17 18.26
CA PRO A 210 -3.32 11.49 19.62
C PRO A 210 -2.68 10.51 20.61
N ALA A 211 -2.28 10.99 21.78
CA ALA A 211 -1.73 10.12 22.82
C ALA A 211 -2.71 8.98 23.09
N ALA A 212 -2.24 7.74 23.04
CA ALA A 212 -3.05 6.60 23.47
C ALA A 212 -3.39 6.77 24.94
N THR A 213 -4.64 6.68 25.31
CA THR A 213 -5.03 6.48 26.71
C THR A 213 -4.46 5.13 27.12
N ARG A 214 -3.58 5.14 28.11
CA ARG A 214 -2.74 4.00 28.55
C ARG A 214 -3.53 2.76 28.97
N ASP A 215 -4.85 2.84 29.05
CA ASP A 215 -5.71 1.83 29.66
C ASP A 215 -6.22 0.74 28.69
N GLU A 216 -6.02 0.87 27.38
CA GLU A 216 -6.54 -0.10 26.41
C GLU A 216 -5.52 -1.12 25.88
N GLU A 217 -4.22 -0.90 26.04
CA GLU A 217 -3.20 -1.77 25.44
C GLU A 217 -2.74 -2.94 26.33
N THR A 218 -3.06 -2.96 27.63
CA THR A 218 -2.50 -3.97 28.57
C THR A 218 -3.47 -5.04 29.01
N SER A 219 -4.73 -4.96 28.64
CA SER A 219 -5.73 -5.95 29.06
C SER A 219 -5.96 -7.01 27.97
N ASN A 220 -5.39 -8.20 28.20
CA ASN A 220 -5.71 -9.45 27.49
C ASN A 220 -5.10 -9.70 26.09
N ALA A 221 -3.87 -9.29 25.81
CA ALA A 221 -3.16 -9.85 24.67
C ALA A 221 -2.92 -11.38 24.90
N PRO A 222 -3.46 -12.28 24.07
CA PRO A 222 -3.25 -13.72 24.22
C PRO A 222 -1.75 -14.04 24.07
N ALA A 223 -1.27 -15.03 24.84
CA ALA A 223 0.12 -15.44 24.75
C ALA A 223 0.49 -15.83 23.31
N ALA A 224 1.68 -15.46 22.85
CA ALA A 224 2.16 -15.73 21.48
C ALA A 224 2.05 -17.25 21.12
N SER A 225 2.27 -18.13 22.09
CA SER A 225 2.09 -19.59 21.91
C SER A 225 0.67 -20.00 21.56
N THR A 226 -0.33 -19.30 22.07
CA THR A 226 -1.74 -19.54 21.78
C THR A 226 -2.08 -19.09 20.36
N ILE A 227 -1.62 -17.91 19.95
CA ILE A 227 -1.76 -17.39 18.60
C ILE A 227 -1.14 -18.35 17.58
N THR A 228 0.10 -18.78 17.80
CA THR A 228 0.80 -19.73 16.92
C THR A 228 0.04 -21.04 16.78
N ARG A 229 -0.48 -21.59 17.89
CA ARG A 229 -1.25 -22.84 17.86
C ARG A 229 -2.55 -22.68 17.06
N ASP A 230 -3.28 -21.58 17.25
CA ASP A 230 -4.52 -21.34 16.55
C ASP A 230 -4.30 -21.13 15.05
N VAL A 231 -3.24 -20.41 14.66
CA VAL A 231 -2.84 -20.27 13.26
C VAL A 231 -2.46 -21.59 12.64
N LEU A 232 -1.66 -22.43 13.31
CA LEU A 232 -1.29 -23.75 12.80
C LEU A 232 -2.52 -24.67 12.63
N ARG A 233 -3.52 -24.58 13.52
CA ARG A 233 -4.78 -25.30 13.36
C ARG A 233 -5.55 -24.86 12.12
N LEU A 234 -5.54 -23.58 11.75
CA LEU A 234 -6.19 -23.11 10.52
C LEU A 234 -5.56 -23.76 9.28
N PHE A 235 -4.25 -23.89 9.25
CA PHE A 235 -3.57 -24.58 8.15
C PHE A 235 -3.87 -26.09 8.08
N SER A 236 -4.37 -26.70 9.13
CA SER A 236 -4.87 -28.08 9.09
C SER A 236 -6.29 -28.22 8.51
N LEU A 237 -6.99 -27.10 8.29
CA LEU A 237 -8.32 -27.06 7.72
C LEU A 237 -8.26 -26.93 6.19
N PRO A 238 -8.73 -27.93 5.41
CA PRO A 238 -8.69 -27.87 3.94
C PRO A 238 -9.39 -26.63 3.36
N VAL A 239 -10.47 -26.17 3.99
CA VAL A 239 -11.24 -24.99 3.57
C VAL A 239 -10.38 -23.72 3.69
N PHE A 240 -9.60 -23.58 4.76
CA PHE A 240 -8.70 -22.44 4.94
C PHE A 240 -7.56 -22.45 3.92
N CYS A 241 -6.97 -23.61 3.67
CA CYS A 241 -5.93 -23.74 2.64
C CYS A 241 -6.48 -23.44 1.24
N ALA A 242 -7.66 -23.97 0.91
CA ALA A 242 -8.33 -23.69 -0.36
C ALA A 242 -8.65 -22.19 -0.53
N PHE A 243 -9.15 -21.54 0.54
CA PHE A 243 -9.34 -20.09 0.57
C PHE A 243 -8.03 -19.33 0.28
N LEU A 244 -6.96 -19.66 1.00
CA LEU A 244 -5.68 -18.97 0.86
C LEU A 244 -5.11 -19.12 -0.55
N VAL A 245 -5.18 -20.34 -1.12
CA VAL A 245 -4.74 -20.61 -2.50
C VAL A 245 -5.60 -19.86 -3.51
N ALA A 246 -6.93 -19.95 -3.42
CA ALA A 246 -7.84 -19.31 -4.37
C ALA A 246 -7.70 -17.78 -4.36
N ALA A 247 -7.70 -17.18 -3.18
CA ALA A 247 -7.56 -15.74 -3.03
C ALA A 247 -6.17 -15.24 -3.49
N SER A 248 -5.11 -16.00 -3.19
CA SER A 248 -3.75 -15.67 -3.64
C SER A 248 -3.61 -15.82 -5.15
N ALA A 249 -4.17 -16.88 -5.75
CA ALA A 249 -4.15 -17.08 -7.19
C ALA A 249 -4.90 -15.98 -7.94
N ALA A 250 -6.08 -15.58 -7.45
CA ALA A 250 -6.85 -14.48 -8.03
C ALA A 250 -6.07 -13.15 -7.99
N GLN A 251 -5.38 -12.84 -6.89
CA GLN A 251 -4.53 -11.66 -6.80
C GLN A 251 -3.29 -11.76 -7.70
N ALA A 252 -2.59 -12.88 -7.68
CA ALA A 252 -1.40 -13.11 -8.47
C ALA A 252 -1.68 -13.13 -9.98
N SER A 253 -2.91 -13.44 -10.41
CA SER A 253 -3.32 -13.40 -11.81
C SER A 253 -3.16 -12.02 -12.44
N HIS A 254 -3.08 -10.95 -11.64
CA HIS A 254 -2.84 -9.59 -12.12
C HIS A 254 -1.36 -9.28 -12.40
N ALA A 255 -0.43 -10.14 -11.96
CA ALA A 255 1.00 -9.84 -11.98
C ALA A 255 1.52 -9.50 -13.39
N MET A 256 1.19 -10.32 -14.38
CA MET A 256 1.59 -10.08 -15.77
C MET A 256 1.02 -8.77 -16.31
N PHE A 257 -0.25 -8.49 -16.04
CA PHE A 257 -0.88 -7.24 -16.48
C PHE A 257 -0.27 -6.01 -15.79
N TYR A 258 0.06 -6.09 -14.50
CA TYR A 258 0.69 -5.00 -13.77
C TYR A 258 2.11 -4.73 -14.25
N THR A 259 2.82 -5.76 -14.67
CA THR A 259 4.21 -5.64 -15.13
C THR A 259 4.29 -5.30 -16.61
N PHE A 260 3.57 -6.03 -17.46
CA PHE A 260 3.72 -5.93 -18.91
C PHE A 260 2.52 -5.34 -19.65
N GLY A 261 1.36 -5.16 -18.98
CA GLY A 261 0.15 -4.71 -19.65
C GLY A 261 0.29 -3.38 -20.37
N ALA A 262 0.99 -2.41 -19.78
CA ALA A 262 1.24 -1.13 -20.44
C ALA A 262 2.20 -1.26 -21.64
N LEU A 263 3.26 -2.08 -21.50
CA LEU A 263 4.20 -2.37 -22.58
C LEU A 263 3.51 -3.09 -23.74
N HIS A 264 2.73 -4.12 -23.43
CA HIS A 264 1.99 -4.89 -24.41
C HIS A 264 0.98 -4.01 -25.18
N MET A 265 0.18 -3.21 -24.48
CA MET A 265 -0.74 -2.26 -25.12
C MET A 265 -0.02 -1.24 -25.99
N ARG A 266 1.16 -0.76 -25.59
CA ARG A 266 1.98 0.12 -26.45
C ARG A 266 2.47 -0.59 -27.70
N ALA A 267 2.90 -1.84 -27.61
CA ALA A 267 3.29 -2.65 -28.76
C ALA A 267 2.15 -2.85 -29.75
N GLN A 268 0.89 -2.88 -29.26
CA GLN A 268 -0.33 -2.89 -30.10
C GLN A 268 -0.67 -1.50 -30.69
N GLY A 269 0.12 -0.45 -30.42
CA GLY A 269 -0.15 0.91 -30.90
C GLY A 269 -1.18 1.70 -30.08
N ILE A 270 -1.57 1.21 -28.89
CA ILE A 270 -2.46 1.95 -27.98
C ILE A 270 -1.64 3.07 -27.32
N SER A 271 -2.15 4.31 -27.42
CA SER A 271 -1.47 5.46 -26.85
C SER A 271 -1.38 5.39 -25.33
N GLY A 272 -0.36 6.03 -24.73
CA GLY A 272 -0.21 6.12 -23.29
C GLY A 272 -1.41 6.77 -22.59
N ALA A 273 -2.05 7.75 -23.26
CA ALA A 273 -3.27 8.36 -22.77
C ALA A 273 -4.41 7.33 -22.61
N TRP A 274 -4.60 6.43 -23.57
CA TRP A 274 -5.56 5.35 -23.46
C TRP A 274 -5.17 4.31 -22.41
N ILE A 275 -3.86 3.99 -22.29
CA ILE A 275 -3.36 3.10 -21.23
C ILE A 275 -3.72 3.68 -19.85
N GLY A 276 -3.42 4.97 -19.62
CA GLY A 276 -3.81 5.66 -18.39
C GLY A 276 -5.33 5.63 -18.14
N ALA A 277 -6.15 5.83 -19.19
CA ALA A 277 -7.61 5.77 -19.11
C ALA A 277 -8.11 4.36 -18.75
N LEU A 278 -7.54 3.31 -19.33
CA LEU A 278 -7.91 1.92 -19.02
C LEU A 278 -7.61 1.56 -17.56
N TRP A 279 -6.47 2.00 -17.03
CA TRP A 279 -6.17 1.85 -15.61
C TRP A 279 -7.14 2.64 -14.72
N ALA A 280 -7.45 3.88 -15.11
CA ALA A 280 -8.42 4.72 -14.42
C ALA A 280 -9.81 4.08 -14.35
N ILE A 281 -10.30 3.52 -15.46
CA ILE A 281 -11.60 2.81 -15.54
C ILE A 281 -11.62 1.65 -14.55
N GLY A 282 -10.55 0.85 -14.50
CA GLY A 282 -10.45 -0.27 -13.56
C GLY A 282 -10.56 0.18 -12.10
N VAL A 283 -9.79 1.20 -11.71
CA VAL A 283 -9.80 1.75 -10.33
C VAL A 283 -11.14 2.40 -10.01
N LEU A 284 -11.74 3.14 -10.93
CA LEU A 284 -13.06 3.75 -10.71
C LEU A 284 -14.16 2.70 -10.55
N ALA A 285 -14.10 1.61 -11.31
CA ALA A 285 -15.02 0.49 -11.16
C ALA A 285 -14.87 -0.20 -9.79
N GLU A 286 -13.64 -0.35 -9.28
CA GLU A 286 -13.36 -0.85 -7.92
C GLU A 286 -13.92 0.09 -6.86
N VAL A 287 -13.67 1.39 -6.96
CA VAL A 287 -14.24 2.40 -6.03
C VAL A 287 -15.76 2.35 -6.02
N ALA A 288 -16.40 2.25 -7.19
CA ALA A 288 -17.84 2.12 -7.30
C ALA A 288 -18.36 0.83 -6.64
N LEU A 289 -17.66 -0.30 -6.82
CA LEU A 289 -18.00 -1.54 -6.14
C LEU A 289 -17.96 -1.37 -4.62
N PHE A 290 -16.89 -0.82 -4.06
CA PHE A 290 -16.77 -0.63 -2.62
C PHE A 290 -17.82 0.35 -2.08
N ALA A 291 -18.17 1.39 -2.82
CA ALA A 291 -19.20 2.35 -2.42
C ALA A 291 -20.58 1.70 -2.25
N VAL A 292 -20.90 0.66 -3.04
CA VAL A 292 -22.18 -0.03 -2.97
C VAL A 292 -22.11 -1.37 -2.21
N ALA A 293 -20.92 -1.83 -1.83
CA ALA A 293 -20.71 -3.16 -1.26
C ALA A 293 -21.53 -3.38 0.03
N GLY A 294 -21.56 -2.40 0.92
CA GLY A 294 -22.27 -2.47 2.19
C GLY A 294 -23.80 -2.58 2.04
N THR A 295 -24.35 -2.17 0.90
CA THR A 295 -25.81 -2.23 0.63
C THR A 295 -26.18 -3.38 -0.29
N ARG A 296 -25.46 -3.57 -1.38
CA ARG A 296 -25.80 -4.53 -2.45
C ARG A 296 -25.23 -5.93 -2.22
N PHE A 297 -24.06 -6.05 -1.60
CA PHE A 297 -23.35 -7.33 -1.45
C PHE A 297 -23.40 -7.89 -0.02
N ARG A 298 -24.05 -7.21 0.92
CA ARG A 298 -24.17 -7.65 2.32
C ARG A 298 -24.77 -9.04 2.50
N HIS A 299 -25.54 -9.51 1.50
CA HIS A 299 -26.20 -10.83 1.52
C HIS A 299 -25.36 -11.92 0.87
N LEU A 300 -24.30 -11.56 0.15
CA LEU A 300 -23.45 -12.53 -0.51
C LEU A 300 -22.51 -13.20 0.50
N GLN A 301 -22.33 -14.51 0.31
CA GLN A 301 -21.35 -15.25 1.06
C GLN A 301 -19.93 -14.90 0.56
N PRO A 302 -18.90 -14.92 1.42
CA PRO A 302 -17.51 -14.68 1.02
C PRO A 302 -17.06 -15.55 -0.15
N GLU A 303 -17.46 -16.82 -0.15
CA GLU A 303 -17.14 -17.80 -1.19
C GLU A 303 -17.74 -17.42 -2.54
N THR A 304 -18.96 -16.85 -2.53
CA THR A 304 -19.61 -16.34 -3.75
C THR A 304 -18.84 -15.18 -4.33
N LEU A 305 -18.37 -14.24 -3.50
CA LEU A 305 -17.56 -13.10 -3.95
C LEU A 305 -16.22 -13.57 -4.53
N LEU A 306 -15.57 -14.55 -3.89
CA LEU A 306 -14.33 -15.16 -4.40
C LEU A 306 -14.56 -15.87 -5.73
N ALA A 307 -15.65 -16.64 -5.85
CA ALA A 307 -16.01 -17.35 -7.09
C ALA A 307 -16.33 -16.36 -8.23
N MET A 308 -17.06 -15.28 -7.95
CA MET A 308 -17.33 -14.21 -8.94
C MET A 308 -16.04 -13.55 -9.39
N GLY A 309 -15.12 -13.25 -8.46
CA GLY A 309 -13.81 -12.68 -8.78
C GLY A 309 -12.97 -13.62 -9.64
N ALA A 310 -12.93 -14.91 -9.30
CA ALA A 310 -12.20 -15.92 -10.07
C ALA A 310 -12.78 -16.10 -11.48
N ALA A 311 -14.11 -16.21 -11.61
CA ALA A 311 -14.78 -16.32 -12.91
C ALA A 311 -14.53 -15.08 -13.79
N ALA A 312 -14.62 -13.89 -13.21
CA ALA A 312 -14.29 -12.64 -13.90
C ALA A 312 -12.81 -12.59 -14.30
N ALA A 313 -11.88 -13.09 -13.49
CA ALA A 313 -10.46 -13.16 -13.82
C ALA A 313 -10.22 -14.12 -15.01
N ILE A 314 -10.81 -15.31 -14.98
CA ILE A 314 -10.72 -16.25 -16.09
C ILE A 314 -11.20 -15.59 -17.38
N LEU A 315 -12.41 -15.01 -17.37
CA LEU A 315 -12.97 -14.34 -18.55
C LEU A 315 -12.05 -13.21 -19.04
N ARG A 316 -11.61 -12.34 -18.11
CA ARG A 316 -10.77 -11.17 -18.43
C ARG A 316 -9.47 -11.60 -19.08
N TRP A 317 -8.75 -12.54 -18.48
CA TRP A 317 -7.46 -12.96 -18.98
C TRP A 317 -7.58 -13.78 -20.27
N MET A 318 -8.60 -14.64 -20.42
CA MET A 318 -8.87 -15.33 -21.68
C MET A 318 -9.13 -14.36 -22.84
N VAL A 319 -9.92 -13.31 -22.61
CA VAL A 319 -10.16 -12.29 -23.65
C VAL A 319 -8.88 -11.48 -23.93
N MET A 320 -8.06 -11.22 -22.94
CA MET A 320 -6.78 -10.51 -23.14
C MET A 320 -5.79 -11.28 -24.03
N THR A 321 -5.85 -12.63 -24.08
CA THR A 321 -4.93 -13.43 -24.92
C THR A 321 -5.14 -13.31 -26.41
N ILE A 322 -6.27 -12.77 -26.86
CA ILE A 322 -6.59 -12.58 -28.29
C ILE A 322 -6.35 -11.14 -28.76
N ASP A 323 -5.63 -10.34 -27.98
CA ASP A 323 -5.31 -8.95 -28.30
C ASP A 323 -6.52 -8.11 -28.71
N PRO A 324 -7.53 -7.99 -27.83
CA PRO A 324 -8.79 -7.38 -28.19
C PRO A 324 -8.62 -5.88 -28.51
N PRO A 325 -9.39 -5.34 -29.45
CA PRO A 325 -9.36 -3.91 -29.77
C PRO A 325 -9.84 -3.05 -28.59
N LEU A 326 -9.52 -1.74 -28.63
CA LEU A 326 -9.79 -0.80 -27.55
C LEU A 326 -11.25 -0.80 -27.08
N GLN A 327 -12.21 -0.99 -28.00
CA GLN A 327 -13.64 -1.06 -27.71
C GLN A 327 -14.01 -2.23 -26.78
N ILE A 328 -13.25 -3.31 -26.82
CA ILE A 328 -13.40 -4.47 -25.92
C ILE A 328 -12.56 -4.27 -24.66
N LEU A 329 -11.37 -3.66 -24.76
CA LEU A 329 -10.53 -3.38 -23.59
C LEU A 329 -11.24 -2.50 -22.55
N VAL A 330 -12.00 -1.50 -22.98
CA VAL A 330 -12.74 -0.59 -22.09
C VAL A 330 -13.71 -1.35 -21.17
N PRO A 331 -14.72 -2.11 -21.67
CA PRO A 331 -15.58 -2.87 -20.77
C PRO A 331 -14.84 -3.96 -19.99
N LEU A 332 -13.75 -4.52 -20.55
CA LEU A 332 -12.96 -5.52 -19.88
C LEU A 332 -12.26 -4.98 -18.63
N GLN A 333 -11.90 -3.68 -18.60
CA GLN A 333 -11.33 -3.05 -17.40
C GLN A 333 -12.35 -2.92 -16.27
N LEU A 334 -13.65 -2.84 -16.54
CA LEU A 334 -14.68 -2.83 -15.50
C LEU A 334 -14.68 -4.13 -14.68
N LEU A 335 -14.24 -5.24 -15.27
CA LEU A 335 -14.09 -6.51 -14.56
C LEU A 335 -13.05 -6.43 -13.42
N HIS A 336 -12.19 -5.41 -13.41
CA HIS A 336 -11.25 -5.17 -12.30
C HIS A 336 -11.97 -5.05 -10.95
N ALA A 337 -13.14 -4.44 -10.94
CA ALA A 337 -13.99 -4.39 -9.75
C ALA A 337 -14.31 -5.78 -9.17
N LEU A 338 -14.49 -6.77 -10.03
CA LEU A 338 -14.74 -8.16 -9.61
C LEU A 338 -13.43 -8.90 -9.34
N THR A 339 -12.48 -8.84 -10.28
CA THR A 339 -11.23 -9.62 -10.19
C THR A 339 -10.39 -9.22 -8.99
N TYR A 340 -10.36 -7.93 -8.64
CA TYR A 340 -9.65 -7.41 -7.49
C TYR A 340 -10.61 -7.09 -6.34
N GLY A 341 -11.58 -6.22 -6.55
CA GLY A 341 -12.43 -5.67 -5.49
C GLY A 341 -13.30 -6.72 -4.82
N ALA A 342 -14.06 -7.53 -5.58
CA ALA A 342 -14.89 -8.59 -5.00
C ALA A 342 -14.06 -9.70 -4.36
N THR A 343 -12.92 -10.06 -4.96
CA THR A 343 -11.98 -11.04 -4.37
C THR A 343 -11.43 -10.54 -3.03
N HIS A 344 -11.00 -9.28 -2.96
CA HIS A 344 -10.49 -8.68 -1.74
C HIS A 344 -11.56 -8.59 -0.65
N LEU A 345 -12.76 -8.12 -0.99
CA LEU A 345 -13.91 -8.09 -0.07
C LEU A 345 -14.27 -9.48 0.43
N GLY A 346 -14.34 -10.45 -0.48
CA GLY A 346 -14.60 -11.86 -0.13
C GLY A 346 -13.56 -12.42 0.83
N ALA A 347 -12.28 -12.11 0.61
CA ALA A 347 -11.20 -12.54 1.49
C ALA A 347 -11.31 -11.94 2.90
N ILE A 348 -11.55 -10.63 3.00
CA ILE A 348 -11.75 -9.97 4.31
C ILE A 348 -12.97 -10.55 5.05
N LEU A 349 -14.09 -10.72 4.35
CA LEU A 349 -15.31 -11.28 4.95
C LEU A 349 -15.14 -12.75 5.34
N PHE A 350 -14.39 -13.55 4.57
CA PHE A 350 -14.08 -14.94 4.93
C PHE A 350 -13.29 -14.99 6.24
N VAL A 351 -12.22 -14.20 6.36
CA VAL A 351 -11.42 -14.13 7.59
C VAL A 351 -12.29 -13.67 8.77
N ALA A 352 -13.12 -12.64 8.57
CA ALA A 352 -14.00 -12.13 9.64
C ALA A 352 -15.03 -13.16 10.15
N ARG A 353 -15.47 -14.10 9.29
CA ARG A 353 -16.48 -15.13 9.65
C ARG A 353 -15.88 -16.44 10.12
N ALA A 354 -14.79 -16.88 9.47
CA ALA A 354 -14.21 -18.22 9.67
C ALA A 354 -13.11 -18.28 10.73
N VAL A 355 -12.57 -17.12 11.12
CA VAL A 355 -11.41 -17.04 12.00
C VAL A 355 -11.78 -16.40 13.33
N PRO A 356 -11.34 -16.95 14.48
CA PRO A 356 -11.57 -16.32 15.79
C PRO A 356 -11.01 -14.89 15.82
N GLU A 357 -11.74 -13.96 16.41
CA GLU A 357 -11.39 -12.52 16.45
C GLU A 357 -9.97 -12.28 16.95
N ARG A 358 -9.54 -13.02 18.00
CA ARG A 358 -8.20 -12.91 18.61
C ARG A 358 -7.03 -13.19 17.67
N VAL A 359 -7.25 -13.89 16.53
CA VAL A 359 -6.20 -14.19 15.53
C VAL A 359 -6.53 -13.62 14.14
N SER A 360 -7.65 -12.92 14.00
CA SER A 360 -8.12 -12.37 12.71
C SER A 360 -7.08 -11.43 12.09
N GLY A 361 -6.47 -10.53 12.86
CA GLY A 361 -5.42 -9.64 12.38
C GLY A 361 -4.18 -10.40 11.88
N THR A 362 -3.76 -11.44 12.60
CA THR A 362 -2.63 -12.29 12.18
C THR A 362 -2.95 -13.02 10.87
N VAL A 363 -4.18 -13.52 10.72
CA VAL A 363 -4.60 -14.23 9.50
C VAL A 363 -4.74 -13.28 8.32
N GLN A 364 -5.21 -12.05 8.51
CA GLN A 364 -5.22 -11.03 7.47
C GLN A 364 -3.79 -10.67 7.02
N ALA A 365 -2.85 -10.55 7.97
CA ALA A 365 -1.44 -10.32 7.65
C ALA A 365 -0.83 -11.49 6.87
N LEU A 366 -1.15 -12.74 7.25
CA LEU A 366 -0.74 -13.93 6.50
C LEU A 366 -1.33 -13.95 5.08
N TYR A 367 -2.62 -13.67 4.93
CA TYR A 367 -3.24 -13.55 3.62
C TYR A 367 -2.54 -12.49 2.76
N ALA A 368 -2.29 -11.30 3.29
CA ALA A 368 -1.56 -10.26 2.58
C ALA A 368 -0.14 -10.71 2.19
N THR A 369 0.55 -11.43 3.09
CA THR A 369 1.88 -11.98 2.85
C THR A 369 1.86 -12.98 1.68
N PHE A 370 0.93 -13.94 1.69
CA PHE A 370 0.85 -14.96 0.64
C PHE A 370 0.32 -14.38 -0.67
N ALA A 371 -0.79 -13.64 -0.64
CA ALA A 371 -1.43 -13.14 -1.85
C ALA A 371 -0.64 -12.02 -2.52
N SER A 372 -0.35 -10.96 -1.78
CA SER A 372 0.30 -9.76 -2.35
C SER A 372 1.82 -9.78 -2.22
N GLY A 373 2.40 -10.72 -1.49
CA GLY A 373 3.85 -10.90 -1.35
C GLY A 373 4.33 -12.06 -2.20
N VAL A 374 4.19 -13.29 -1.68
CA VAL A 374 4.79 -14.49 -2.29
C VAL A 374 4.19 -14.78 -3.66
N ALA A 375 2.86 -14.91 -3.75
CA ALA A 375 2.21 -15.31 -5.01
C ALA A 375 2.36 -14.23 -6.09
N MET A 376 2.16 -12.97 -5.73
CA MET A 376 2.35 -11.85 -6.65
C MET A 376 3.81 -11.74 -7.11
N GLY A 377 4.78 -11.80 -6.19
CA GLY A 377 6.20 -11.73 -6.52
C GLY A 377 6.66 -12.89 -7.42
N ALA A 378 6.23 -14.12 -7.11
CA ALA A 378 6.53 -15.28 -7.92
C ALA A 378 5.90 -15.17 -9.33
N ALA A 379 4.64 -14.78 -9.42
CA ALA A 379 3.96 -14.60 -10.70
C ALA A 379 4.59 -13.45 -11.53
N THR A 380 4.98 -12.35 -10.89
CA THR A 380 5.69 -11.25 -11.55
C THR A 380 7.03 -11.72 -12.10
N TRP A 381 7.81 -12.44 -11.31
CA TRP A 381 9.08 -13.00 -11.76
C TRP A 381 8.90 -13.99 -12.90
N ALA A 382 7.92 -14.90 -12.79
CA ALA A 382 7.63 -15.90 -13.80
C ALA A 382 7.09 -15.32 -15.12
N SER A 383 6.58 -14.08 -15.13
CA SER A 383 6.11 -13.41 -16.34
C SER A 383 7.23 -12.86 -17.23
N GLY A 384 8.48 -12.79 -16.75
CA GLY A 384 9.62 -12.29 -17.52
C GLY A 384 10.02 -13.12 -18.72
N PRO A 385 10.09 -14.47 -18.62
CA PRO A 385 10.42 -15.35 -19.73
C PRO A 385 9.31 -15.52 -20.78
N LEU A 386 8.07 -15.12 -20.47
CA LEU A 386 6.92 -15.23 -21.35
C LEU A 386 6.81 -14.06 -22.32
#